data_287e8c99d5d08b09d51ceb7a380e77ce
#
_entry.id   287e8c99d5d08b09d51ceb7a380e77ce
#
_cell.length_a   1.000
_cell.length_b   1.000
_cell.length_c   1.000
_cell.angle_alpha   90.00
_cell.angle_beta   90.00
_cell.angle_gamma   90.00
#
_symmetry.space_group_name_H-M   'P 1'
#
loop_
_entity.id
_entity.type
_entity.pdbx_description
1 polymer ?
#
loop_
_entity_poly.entity_id
_entity_poly.type
_entity_poly.pdbx_seq_one_letter_code
_entity_poly.pdbx_strand_id
1 'polypeptide(L)'
;MLNLLKEEFAKRKIKVYLLATAIYIGFLVLMKVIMSITSLDLNIKIFSAHIVFIDLVFILCLIIFIWLIYMLRLLWECYEKNISKIIISIAMGLAILFMLFACVIYFFSRVDNGYYEFKSDDGKNTAIVHEDSFLFSTKLDLYKRENAFFARKIEDDFFTGDQGYVMGADIYEVKWDGPIFKLSFEQKYGTYNYEYNLNDY
;
A
#
# COMPACT_ATOMS: atom_id res chain seq x y z
N MET A 1 32.06 -20.86 27.86
CA MET A 1 32.00 -19.39 27.93
C MET A 1 31.58 -18.73 26.58
N LEU A 2 32.24 -19.04 25.47
CA LEU A 2 31.91 -18.44 24.15
C LEU A 2 30.47 -18.76 23.67
N ASN A 3 29.97 -19.97 23.88
CA ASN A 3 28.63 -20.41 23.52
C ASN A 3 27.53 -19.71 24.33
N LEU A 4 27.76 -19.48 25.62
CA LEU A 4 26.83 -18.73 26.48
C LEU A 4 26.72 -17.29 26.08
N LEU A 5 27.83 -16.64 25.69
CA LEU A 5 27.81 -15.26 25.17
C LEU A 5 27.07 -15.15 23.84
N LYS A 6 27.24 -16.13 22.93
CA LYS A 6 26.50 -16.20 21.68
C LYS A 6 25.00 -16.36 21.91
N GLU A 7 24.60 -17.20 22.86
CA GLU A 7 23.20 -17.45 23.22
C GLU A 7 22.54 -16.20 23.84
N GLU A 8 23.20 -15.51 24.75
CA GLU A 8 22.69 -14.25 25.33
C GLU A 8 22.58 -13.16 24.27
N PHE A 9 23.55 -13.04 23.37
CA PHE A 9 23.53 -12.08 22.29
C PHE A 9 22.38 -12.35 21.29
N ALA A 10 22.11 -13.63 20.96
CA ALA A 10 20.98 -14.03 20.14
C ALA A 10 19.64 -13.70 20.82
N LYS A 11 19.49 -14.03 22.11
CA LYS A 11 18.28 -13.69 22.89
C LYS A 11 18.02 -12.18 22.93
N ARG A 12 19.06 -11.37 23.10
CA ARG A 12 18.93 -9.91 23.09
C ARG A 12 18.48 -9.38 21.73
N LYS A 13 19.04 -9.87 20.63
CA LYS A 13 18.61 -9.50 19.26
C LYS A 13 17.15 -9.88 19.02
N ILE A 14 16.75 -11.10 19.40
CA ILE A 14 15.37 -11.56 19.25
C ILE A 14 14.40 -10.62 19.97
N LYS A 15 14.70 -10.23 21.22
CA LYS A 15 13.86 -9.29 21.98
C LYS A 15 13.73 -7.93 21.27
N VAL A 16 14.82 -7.40 20.71
CA VAL A 16 14.81 -6.13 19.99
C VAL A 16 13.94 -6.23 18.73
N TYR A 17 14.06 -7.30 17.94
CA TYR A 17 13.23 -7.50 16.75
C TYR A 17 11.75 -7.68 17.10
N LEU A 18 11.42 -8.45 18.13
CA LEU A 18 10.04 -8.60 18.60
C LEU A 18 9.44 -7.27 19.05
N LEU A 19 10.21 -6.47 19.80
CA LEU A 19 9.76 -5.16 20.25
C LEU A 19 9.54 -4.21 19.06
N ALA A 20 10.48 -4.15 18.12
CA ALA A 20 10.34 -3.30 16.92
C ALA A 20 9.14 -3.70 16.07
N THR A 21 8.93 -5.01 15.86
CA THR A 21 7.76 -5.52 15.13
C THR A 21 6.46 -5.20 15.87
N ALA A 22 6.41 -5.35 17.19
CA ALA A 22 5.23 -5.02 17.99
C ALA A 22 4.89 -3.51 17.93
N ILE A 23 5.91 -2.64 17.99
CA ILE A 23 5.74 -1.19 17.83
C ILE A 23 5.19 -0.87 16.44
N TYR A 24 5.71 -1.49 15.39
CA TYR A 24 5.26 -1.26 14.02
C TYR A 24 3.81 -1.76 13.81
N ILE A 25 3.46 -2.93 14.34
CA ILE A 25 2.07 -3.42 14.33
C ILE A 25 1.15 -2.44 15.07
N GLY A 26 1.55 -1.98 16.27
CA GLY A 26 0.80 -0.99 17.04
C GLY A 26 0.59 0.32 16.25
N PHE A 27 1.62 0.79 15.54
CA PHE A 27 1.52 1.94 14.65
C PHE A 27 0.51 1.70 13.52
N LEU A 28 0.55 0.55 12.82
CA LEU A 28 -0.42 0.25 11.75
C LEU A 28 -1.85 0.16 12.28
N VAL A 29 -2.06 -0.47 13.44
CA VAL A 29 -3.38 -0.54 14.09
C VAL A 29 -3.89 0.85 14.42
N LEU A 30 -3.05 1.69 15.04
CA LEU A 30 -3.40 3.08 15.36
C LEU A 30 -3.76 3.87 14.10
N MET A 31 -2.95 3.77 13.05
CA MET A 31 -3.21 4.41 11.75
C MET A 31 -4.56 3.95 11.19
N LYS A 32 -4.84 2.64 11.19
CA LYS A 32 -6.13 2.13 10.68
C LYS A 32 -7.32 2.62 11.51
N VAL A 33 -7.18 2.73 12.83
CA VAL A 33 -8.21 3.30 13.71
C VAL A 33 -8.44 4.77 13.39
N ILE A 34 -7.37 5.57 13.25
CA ILE A 34 -7.48 7.00 12.87
C ILE A 34 -8.19 7.13 11.52
N MET A 35 -7.78 6.38 10.51
CA MET A 35 -8.40 6.39 9.18
C MET A 35 -9.89 6.03 9.26
N SER A 36 -10.25 5.03 10.09
CA SER A 36 -11.65 4.62 10.26
C SER A 36 -12.51 5.69 10.95
N ILE A 37 -11.96 6.40 11.94
CA ILE A 37 -12.71 7.44 12.69
C ILE A 37 -12.83 8.73 11.87
N THR A 38 -11.78 9.09 11.13
CA THR A 38 -11.72 10.38 10.42
C THR A 38 -12.21 10.30 8.97
N SER A 39 -12.50 9.10 8.47
CA SER A 39 -12.79 8.84 7.05
C SER A 39 -11.67 9.35 6.12
N LEU A 40 -10.43 9.34 6.60
CA LEU A 40 -9.25 9.75 5.85
C LEU A 40 -8.45 8.51 5.45
N ASP A 41 -7.94 8.51 4.23
CA ASP A 41 -7.03 7.49 3.74
C ASP A 41 -5.58 7.99 3.74
N LEU A 42 -4.64 7.10 4.07
CA LEU A 42 -3.23 7.40 3.97
C LEU A 42 -2.83 7.51 2.49
N ASN A 43 -2.32 8.67 2.11
CA ASN A 43 -1.84 8.92 0.76
C ASN A 43 -0.69 9.92 0.82
N ILE A 44 0.53 9.40 0.93
CA ILE A 44 1.76 10.20 1.00
C ILE A 44 2.39 10.24 -0.38
N LYS A 45 2.54 11.42 -0.96
CA LYS A 45 3.27 11.58 -2.21
C LYS A 45 4.76 11.74 -1.95
N ILE A 46 5.56 10.85 -2.54
CA ILE A 46 7.03 10.94 -2.55
C ILE A 46 7.48 10.94 -4.01
N PHE A 47 7.95 12.09 -4.49
CA PHE A 47 8.24 12.34 -5.91
C PHE A 47 7.00 12.07 -6.79
N SER A 48 7.05 11.05 -7.64
CA SER A 48 5.95 10.59 -8.50
C SER A 48 5.15 9.42 -7.92
N ALA A 49 5.58 8.84 -6.79
CA ALA A 49 4.94 7.69 -6.19
C ALA A 49 4.01 8.10 -5.04
N HIS A 50 2.89 7.39 -4.91
CA HIS A 50 1.97 7.51 -3.78
C HIS A 50 2.12 6.30 -2.87
N ILE A 51 2.48 6.55 -1.60
CA ILE A 51 2.52 5.53 -0.55
C ILE A 51 1.16 5.50 0.13
N VAL A 52 0.51 4.37 0.07
CA VAL A 52 -0.79 4.12 0.69
C VAL A 52 -0.67 3.07 1.80
N PHE A 53 -1.76 2.84 2.53
CA PHE A 53 -1.73 1.95 3.69
C PHE A 53 -1.26 0.52 3.35
N ILE A 54 -1.60 0.00 2.18
CA ILE A 54 -1.18 -1.35 1.74
C ILE A 54 0.34 -1.48 1.63
N ASP A 55 1.05 -0.41 1.26
CA ASP A 55 2.51 -0.41 1.15
C ASP A 55 3.15 -0.59 2.54
N LEU A 56 2.58 0.07 3.57
CA LEU A 56 3.04 -0.10 4.95
C LEU A 56 2.79 -1.53 5.47
N VAL A 57 1.65 -2.12 5.11
CA VAL A 57 1.35 -3.52 5.45
C VAL A 57 2.33 -4.46 4.76
N PHE A 58 2.66 -4.23 3.50
CA PHE A 58 3.63 -5.03 2.76
C PHE A 58 5.04 -4.94 3.38
N ILE A 59 5.47 -3.73 3.78
CA ILE A 59 6.74 -3.54 4.50
C ILE A 59 6.75 -4.35 5.81
N LEU A 60 5.63 -4.40 6.54
CA LEU A 60 5.52 -5.25 7.73
C LEU A 60 5.71 -6.74 7.40
N CYS A 61 5.08 -7.22 6.32
CA CYS A 61 5.25 -8.60 5.87
C CYS A 61 6.72 -8.92 5.56
N LEU A 62 7.45 -8.01 4.90
CA LEU A 62 8.89 -8.15 4.64
C LEU A 62 9.71 -8.21 5.93
N ILE A 63 9.44 -7.35 6.90
CA ILE A 63 10.12 -7.34 8.20
C ILE A 63 9.92 -8.67 8.93
N ILE A 64 8.67 -9.16 9.00
CA ILE A 64 8.33 -10.44 9.65
C ILE A 64 9.02 -11.60 8.92
N PHE A 65 9.03 -11.59 7.59
CA PHE A 65 9.67 -12.62 6.78
C PHE A 65 11.19 -12.68 7.03
N ILE A 66 11.88 -11.54 6.99
CA ILE A 66 13.33 -11.48 7.27
C ILE A 66 13.63 -12.01 8.67
N TRP A 67 12.80 -11.64 9.65
CA TRP A 67 12.92 -12.13 11.01
C TRP A 67 12.69 -13.65 11.10
N LEU A 68 11.67 -14.18 10.41
CA LEU A 68 11.38 -15.62 10.39
C LEU A 68 12.56 -16.42 9.81
N ILE A 69 13.10 -15.99 8.68
CA ILE A 69 14.27 -16.64 8.05
C ILE A 69 15.47 -16.60 9.00
N TYR A 70 15.72 -15.47 9.67
CA TYR A 70 16.80 -15.37 10.65
C TYR A 70 16.60 -16.35 11.80
N MET A 71 15.40 -16.50 12.35
CA MET A 71 15.08 -17.45 13.40
C MET A 71 15.25 -18.90 12.96
N LEU A 72 14.78 -19.25 11.77
CA LEU A 72 14.94 -20.59 11.22
C LEU A 72 16.43 -20.93 11.01
N ARG A 73 17.24 -19.96 10.58
CA ARG A 73 18.69 -20.13 10.46
C ARG A 73 19.35 -20.39 11.82
N LEU A 74 18.99 -19.63 12.86
CA LEU A 74 19.51 -19.88 14.21
C LEU A 74 19.14 -21.29 14.71
N LEU A 75 17.90 -21.73 14.47
CA LEU A 75 17.47 -23.08 14.81
C LEU A 75 18.27 -24.13 14.03
N TRP A 76 18.54 -23.91 12.76
CA TRP A 76 19.40 -24.77 11.94
C TRP A 76 20.80 -24.95 12.56
N GLU A 77 21.40 -23.87 13.04
CA GLU A 77 22.73 -23.90 13.67
C GLU A 77 22.72 -24.58 15.04
N CYS A 78 21.59 -24.54 15.77
CA CYS A 78 21.45 -25.15 17.11
C CYS A 78 21.16 -26.66 17.10
N TYR A 79 20.53 -27.18 16.03
CA TYR A 79 20.15 -28.59 15.98
C TYR A 79 21.22 -29.44 15.28
N GLU A 80 21.67 -30.50 15.97
CA GLU A 80 22.64 -31.49 15.43
C GLU A 80 21.97 -32.62 14.65
N LYS A 81 20.69 -32.95 14.96
CA LYS A 81 19.97 -34.07 14.36
C LYS A 81 19.59 -33.75 12.94
N ASN A 82 19.90 -34.65 11.98
CA ASN A 82 19.59 -34.49 10.55
C ASN A 82 18.10 -34.32 10.28
N ILE A 83 17.23 -35.03 10.99
CA ILE A 83 15.76 -34.90 10.81
C ILE A 83 15.29 -33.49 11.14
N SER A 84 15.76 -32.87 12.23
CA SER A 84 15.40 -31.50 12.58
C SER A 84 15.87 -30.50 11.54
N LYS A 85 17.06 -30.69 10.97
CA LYS A 85 17.58 -29.87 9.88
C LYS A 85 16.73 -29.98 8.61
N ILE A 86 16.27 -31.18 8.27
CA ILE A 86 15.36 -31.38 7.12
C ILE A 86 14.05 -30.61 7.33
N ILE A 87 13.44 -30.71 8.52
CA ILE A 87 12.19 -30.01 8.83
C ILE A 87 12.38 -28.49 8.74
N ILE A 88 13.48 -27.97 9.29
CA ILE A 88 13.79 -26.52 9.23
C ILE A 88 14.00 -26.07 7.78
N SER A 89 14.68 -26.89 6.95
CA SER A 89 14.86 -26.57 5.52
C SER A 89 13.55 -26.52 4.75
N ILE A 90 12.64 -27.44 5.03
CA ILE A 90 11.29 -27.44 4.44
C ILE A 90 10.54 -26.18 4.89
N ALA A 91 10.58 -25.84 6.17
CA ALA A 91 9.93 -24.63 6.70
C ALA A 91 10.50 -23.35 6.06
N MET A 92 11.82 -23.27 5.85
CA MET A 92 12.47 -22.16 5.14
C MET A 92 12.00 -22.09 3.68
N GLY A 93 11.95 -23.23 2.99
CA GLY A 93 11.46 -23.30 1.61
C GLY A 93 10.00 -22.81 1.48
N LEU A 94 9.13 -23.26 2.37
CA LEU A 94 7.73 -22.83 2.42
C LEU A 94 7.59 -21.34 2.72
N ALA A 95 8.38 -20.80 3.65
CA ALA A 95 8.38 -19.37 3.97
C ALA A 95 8.80 -18.52 2.76
N ILE A 96 9.84 -18.95 2.04
CA ILE A 96 10.29 -18.27 0.81
C ILE A 96 9.19 -18.31 -0.25
N LEU A 97 8.57 -19.47 -0.48
CA LEU A 97 7.48 -19.64 -1.46
C LEU A 97 6.29 -18.72 -1.10
N PHE A 98 5.91 -18.67 0.17
CA PHE A 98 4.84 -17.79 0.64
C PHE A 98 5.18 -16.32 0.41
N MET A 99 6.42 -15.91 0.68
CA MET A 99 6.84 -14.52 0.45
C MET A 99 6.87 -14.17 -1.04
N LEU A 100 7.31 -15.07 -1.91
CA LEU A 100 7.24 -14.87 -3.36
C LEU A 100 5.80 -14.68 -3.82
N PHE A 101 4.87 -15.48 -3.30
CA PHE A 101 3.44 -15.34 -3.59
C PHE A 101 2.88 -13.99 -3.11
N ALA A 102 3.25 -13.55 -1.89
CA ALA A 102 2.87 -12.23 -1.38
C ALA A 102 3.45 -11.08 -2.23
N CYS A 103 4.69 -11.20 -2.71
CA CYS A 103 5.29 -10.24 -3.65
C CYS A 103 4.53 -10.17 -4.96
N VAL A 104 4.12 -11.32 -5.50
CA VAL A 104 3.34 -11.39 -6.76
C VAL A 104 1.98 -10.70 -6.57
N ILE A 105 1.26 -11.00 -5.48
CA ILE A 105 -0.03 -10.35 -5.18
C ILE A 105 0.16 -8.85 -5.04
N TYR A 106 1.15 -8.41 -4.25
CA TYR A 106 1.44 -6.99 -4.06
C TYR A 106 1.78 -6.30 -5.38
N PHE A 107 2.62 -6.92 -6.21
CA PHE A 107 2.98 -6.38 -7.52
C PHE A 107 1.73 -6.19 -8.38
N PHE A 108 0.87 -7.19 -8.52
CA PHE A 108 -0.37 -7.07 -9.29
C PHE A 108 -1.33 -6.04 -8.71
N SER A 109 -1.37 -5.87 -7.39
CA SER A 109 -2.20 -4.82 -6.76
C SER A 109 -1.65 -3.41 -6.92
N ARG A 110 -0.44 -3.24 -7.49
CA ARG A 110 0.21 -1.92 -7.61
C ARG A 110 0.53 -1.52 -9.05
N VAL A 111 0.73 -2.49 -9.95
CA VAL A 111 1.18 -2.22 -11.33
C VAL A 111 0.15 -1.41 -12.11
N ASP A 112 -1.12 -1.68 -11.88
CA ASP A 112 -2.23 -1.09 -12.63
C ASP A 112 -2.97 0.00 -11.83
N ASN A 113 -2.37 0.48 -10.71
CA ASN A 113 -2.93 1.51 -9.84
C ASN A 113 -2.22 2.84 -10.04
N GLY A 114 -2.93 3.81 -10.58
CA GLY A 114 -2.47 5.18 -10.80
C GLY A 114 -3.11 6.19 -9.83
N TYR A 115 -2.30 7.15 -9.34
CA TYR A 115 -2.79 8.29 -8.57
C TYR A 115 -2.43 9.57 -9.30
N TYR A 116 -3.43 10.33 -9.72
CA TYR A 116 -3.30 11.54 -10.50
C TYR A 116 -3.74 12.74 -9.68
N GLU A 117 -2.84 13.68 -9.44
CA GLU A 117 -3.11 14.87 -8.64
C GLU A 117 -3.36 16.08 -9.52
N PHE A 118 -4.46 16.77 -9.27
CA PHE A 118 -4.86 17.99 -9.93
C PHE A 118 -5.04 19.12 -8.90
N LYS A 119 -4.26 20.18 -9.04
CA LYS A 119 -4.36 21.36 -8.18
C LYS A 119 -5.26 22.39 -8.81
N SER A 120 -6.10 23.03 -7.99
CA SER A 120 -6.86 24.21 -8.42
C SER A 120 -5.93 25.36 -8.77
N ASP A 121 -6.40 26.29 -9.60
CA ASP A 121 -5.62 27.44 -10.07
C ASP A 121 -5.14 28.33 -8.91
N ASP A 122 -5.94 28.44 -7.86
CA ASP A 122 -5.59 29.19 -6.63
C ASP A 122 -4.72 28.37 -5.65
N GLY A 123 -4.46 27.11 -5.95
CA GLY A 123 -3.63 26.19 -5.16
C GLY A 123 -4.24 25.74 -3.82
N LYS A 124 -5.49 26.10 -3.51
CA LYS A 124 -6.14 25.78 -2.23
C LYS A 124 -6.68 24.37 -2.16
N ASN A 125 -7.16 23.86 -3.31
CA ASN A 125 -7.72 22.51 -3.41
C ASN A 125 -6.82 21.61 -4.25
N THR A 126 -6.81 20.34 -3.91
CA THR A 126 -6.14 19.30 -4.71
C THR A 126 -7.06 18.09 -4.77
N ALA A 127 -7.50 17.76 -5.98
CA ALA A 127 -8.18 16.51 -6.27
C ALA A 127 -7.15 15.42 -6.56
N ILE A 128 -7.45 14.20 -6.12
CA ILE A 128 -6.66 13.01 -6.46
C ILE A 128 -7.63 12.02 -7.08
N VAL A 129 -7.40 11.67 -8.34
CA VAL A 129 -8.11 10.59 -9.00
C VAL A 129 -7.24 9.34 -8.87
N HIS A 130 -7.80 8.30 -8.27
CA HIS A 130 -7.19 6.98 -8.19
C HIS A 130 -7.79 6.10 -9.26
N GLU A 131 -6.96 5.60 -10.14
CA GLU A 131 -7.33 4.64 -11.17
C GLU A 131 -6.84 3.26 -10.77
N ASP A 132 -7.77 2.35 -10.56
CA ASP A 132 -7.53 0.93 -10.33
C ASP A 132 -7.95 0.16 -11.58
N SER A 133 -6.98 -0.34 -12.32
CA SER A 133 -7.23 -1.08 -13.56
C SER A 133 -6.73 -2.51 -13.41
N PHE A 134 -7.64 -3.46 -13.57
CA PHE A 134 -7.31 -4.87 -13.56
C PHE A 134 -7.85 -5.57 -14.81
N LEU A 135 -6.94 -6.13 -15.61
CA LEU A 135 -7.24 -6.75 -16.92
C LEU A 135 -7.94 -5.75 -17.86
N PHE A 136 -9.26 -5.83 -17.98
CA PHE A 136 -10.06 -4.99 -18.88
C PHE A 136 -11.03 -4.08 -18.11
N SER A 137 -11.02 -4.11 -16.80
CA SER A 137 -11.88 -3.28 -15.95
C SER A 137 -11.08 -2.14 -15.33
N THR A 138 -11.62 -0.93 -15.42
CA THR A 138 -11.05 0.27 -14.80
C THR A 138 -12.07 0.87 -13.85
N LYS A 139 -11.62 1.22 -12.67
CA LYS A 139 -12.40 1.93 -11.66
C LYS A 139 -11.71 3.23 -11.32
N LEU A 140 -12.50 4.27 -11.12
CA LEU A 140 -12.02 5.58 -10.71
C LEU A 140 -12.64 5.96 -9.36
N ASP A 141 -11.77 6.29 -8.41
CA ASP A 141 -12.12 6.85 -7.11
C ASP A 141 -11.66 8.30 -7.04
N LEU A 142 -12.43 9.16 -6.38
CA LEU A 142 -12.08 10.56 -6.16
C LEU A 142 -11.75 10.82 -4.70
N TYR A 143 -10.64 11.51 -4.48
CA TYR A 143 -10.20 11.98 -3.18
C TYR A 143 -9.90 13.47 -3.19
N LYS A 144 -10.06 14.13 -2.04
CA LYS A 144 -9.55 15.47 -1.74
C LYS A 144 -8.32 15.36 -0.87
N ARG A 145 -7.24 16.05 -1.22
CA ARG A 145 -6.05 16.18 -0.38
C ARG A 145 -6.35 17.04 0.83
N GLU A 146 -6.25 16.48 2.03
CA GLU A 146 -6.43 17.23 3.27
C GLU A 146 -5.10 17.81 3.80
N ASN A 147 -4.03 17.04 3.65
CA ASN A 147 -2.68 17.46 4.05
C ASN A 147 -1.61 16.58 3.36
N ALA A 148 -0.34 16.74 3.76
CA ALA A 148 0.77 16.00 3.16
C ALA A 148 0.68 14.46 3.30
N PHE A 149 -0.12 13.95 4.26
CA PHE A 149 -0.18 12.53 4.60
C PHE A 149 -1.52 11.89 4.29
N PHE A 150 -2.60 12.66 4.28
CA PHE A 150 -3.96 12.13 4.20
C PHE A 150 -4.77 12.76 3.09
N ALA A 151 -5.61 11.94 2.49
CA ALA A 151 -6.65 12.32 1.56
C ALA A 151 -8.00 11.80 2.05
N ARG A 152 -9.06 12.57 1.83
CA ARG A 152 -10.44 12.17 2.12
C ARG A 152 -11.06 11.61 0.88
N LYS A 153 -11.64 10.43 0.97
CA LYS A 153 -12.42 9.88 -0.14
C LYS A 153 -13.71 10.66 -0.29
N ILE A 154 -13.96 11.16 -1.49
CA ILE A 154 -15.18 11.89 -1.87
C ILE A 154 -16.18 10.92 -2.46
N GLU A 155 -15.75 10.14 -3.43
CA GLU A 155 -16.59 9.18 -4.12
C GLU A 155 -15.81 7.92 -4.47
N ASP A 156 -16.49 6.78 -4.33
CA ASP A 156 -15.98 5.44 -4.59
C ASP A 156 -16.56 4.94 -5.91
N ASP A 157 -15.73 4.32 -6.74
CA ASP A 157 -16.15 3.72 -8.01
C ASP A 157 -17.04 4.66 -8.85
N PHE A 158 -16.77 5.97 -8.88
CA PHE A 158 -17.61 6.92 -9.63
C PHE A 158 -17.64 6.62 -11.12
N PHE A 159 -16.66 5.90 -11.61
CA PHE A 159 -16.64 5.35 -12.94
C PHE A 159 -16.17 3.90 -12.89
N THR A 160 -16.85 3.02 -13.63
CA THR A 160 -16.44 1.66 -13.90
C THR A 160 -16.59 1.38 -15.39
N GLY A 161 -15.52 0.98 -16.04
CA GLY A 161 -15.50 0.75 -17.49
C GLY A 161 -14.65 -0.46 -17.88
N ASP A 162 -14.96 -1.02 -19.05
CA ASP A 162 -14.34 -2.25 -19.57
C ASP A 162 -13.25 -1.97 -20.62
N GLN A 163 -12.70 -0.75 -20.69
CA GLN A 163 -11.90 -0.30 -21.85
C GLN A 163 -10.46 0.09 -21.54
N GLY A 164 -9.95 -0.34 -20.40
CA GLY A 164 -8.58 -0.05 -20.00
C GLY A 164 -8.43 1.38 -19.42
N TYR A 165 -7.19 1.85 -19.34
CA TYR A 165 -6.82 3.08 -18.67
C TYR A 165 -7.51 4.32 -19.24
N VAL A 166 -8.04 5.15 -18.35
CA VAL A 166 -8.57 6.48 -18.66
C VAL A 166 -7.51 7.53 -18.38
N MET A 167 -7.03 7.55 -17.14
CA MET A 167 -6.04 8.53 -16.69
C MET A 167 -4.66 8.20 -17.25
N GLY A 168 -4.29 6.93 -17.25
CA GLY A 168 -3.00 6.46 -17.76
C GLY A 168 -2.86 6.59 -19.29
N ALA A 169 -3.96 6.70 -20.03
CA ALA A 169 -3.96 6.92 -21.48
C ALA A 169 -4.00 8.42 -21.87
N ASP A 170 -4.04 9.34 -20.89
CA ASP A 170 -4.16 10.79 -21.11
C ASP A 170 -5.37 11.20 -21.98
N ILE A 171 -6.47 10.45 -21.90
CA ILE A 171 -7.70 10.70 -22.68
C ILE A 171 -8.77 11.47 -21.89
N TYR A 172 -8.33 12.33 -21.00
CA TYR A 172 -9.20 13.11 -20.11
C TYR A 172 -8.92 14.61 -20.22
N GLU A 173 -9.90 15.39 -19.83
CA GLU A 173 -9.79 16.83 -19.65
C GLU A 173 -10.17 17.20 -18.20
N VAL A 174 -9.33 18.00 -17.56
CA VAL A 174 -9.58 18.53 -16.22
C VAL A 174 -9.75 20.02 -16.28
N LYS A 175 -10.80 20.54 -15.65
CA LYS A 175 -11.05 21.98 -15.48
C LYS A 175 -11.38 22.28 -14.01
N TRP A 176 -11.03 23.48 -13.60
CA TRP A 176 -11.40 24.02 -12.31
C TRP A 176 -12.31 25.25 -12.48
N ASP A 177 -13.34 25.35 -11.65
CA ASP A 177 -14.21 26.50 -11.53
C ASP A 177 -14.32 26.87 -10.05
N GLY A 178 -13.33 27.66 -9.58
CA GLY A 178 -13.13 27.88 -8.17
C GLY A 178 -12.87 26.57 -7.42
N PRO A 179 -13.72 26.15 -6.47
CA PRO A 179 -13.58 24.89 -5.75
C PRO A 179 -14.13 23.67 -6.48
N ILE A 180 -14.75 23.88 -7.65
CA ILE A 180 -15.41 22.81 -8.41
C ILE A 180 -14.39 22.14 -9.31
N PHE A 181 -14.13 20.86 -9.03
CA PHE A 181 -13.33 19.97 -9.87
C PHE A 181 -14.20 19.35 -10.95
N LYS A 182 -13.83 19.51 -12.22
CA LYS A 182 -14.53 18.96 -13.36
C LYS A 182 -13.59 18.01 -14.10
N LEU A 183 -14.04 16.77 -14.29
CA LEU A 183 -13.33 15.74 -15.03
C LEU A 183 -14.20 15.26 -16.17
N SER A 184 -13.68 15.30 -17.38
CA SER A 184 -14.37 14.76 -18.56
C SER A 184 -13.43 13.84 -19.35
N PHE A 185 -13.98 12.78 -19.91
CA PHE A 185 -13.26 11.87 -20.81
C PHE A 185 -14.22 11.18 -21.76
N GLU A 186 -13.67 10.77 -22.89
CA GLU A 186 -14.42 10.03 -23.90
C GLU A 186 -14.04 8.54 -23.85
N GLN A 187 -15.05 7.70 -23.92
CA GLN A 187 -14.89 6.26 -24.12
C GLN A 187 -15.86 5.76 -25.18
N LYS A 188 -15.70 4.51 -25.59
CA LYS A 188 -16.46 3.86 -26.67
C LYS A 188 -17.97 4.09 -26.61
N TYR A 189 -18.52 4.23 -25.41
CA TYR A 189 -19.98 4.35 -25.20
C TYR A 189 -20.45 5.78 -24.95
N GLY A 190 -19.56 6.77 -24.99
CA GLY A 190 -19.92 8.18 -24.87
C GLY A 190 -18.92 9.02 -24.09
N THR A 191 -19.31 10.28 -23.88
CA THR A 191 -18.57 11.24 -23.07
C THR A 191 -19.09 11.21 -21.65
N TYR A 192 -18.19 11.09 -20.70
CA TYR A 192 -18.46 11.08 -19.26
C TYR A 192 -18.03 12.42 -18.68
N ASN A 193 -18.90 13.06 -17.89
CA ASN A 193 -18.64 14.35 -17.25
C ASN A 193 -18.99 14.27 -15.78
N TYR A 194 -18.05 14.65 -14.93
CA TYR A 194 -18.16 14.64 -13.49
C TYR A 194 -17.82 16.01 -12.92
N GLU A 195 -18.62 16.48 -11.95
CA GLU A 195 -18.41 17.74 -11.27
C GLU A 195 -18.51 17.54 -9.74
N TYR A 196 -17.51 18.00 -9.02
CA TYR A 196 -17.43 17.86 -7.56
C TYR A 196 -17.01 19.18 -6.91
N ASN A 197 -17.85 19.72 -6.03
CA ASN A 197 -17.48 20.86 -5.21
C ASN A 197 -16.66 20.40 -3.99
N LEU A 198 -15.34 20.59 -4.03
CA LEU A 198 -14.45 20.12 -2.97
C LEU A 198 -14.62 20.85 -1.63
N ASN A 199 -15.40 21.93 -1.57
CA ASN A 199 -15.71 22.59 -0.30
C ASN A 199 -16.84 21.91 0.48
N ASP A 200 -17.59 21.00 -0.16
CA ASP A 200 -18.70 20.29 0.48
C ASP A 200 -18.23 19.10 1.34
N TYR A 201 -16.92 18.83 1.30
CA TYR A 201 -16.29 17.68 1.96
C TYR A 201 -15.23 18.07 2.99
#